data_e5bd1c95f90a65a77748d1c6e66843c2
#
_entry.id   e5bd1c95f90a65a77748d1c6e66843c2
#
_cell.length_a   1.000
_cell.length_b   1.000
_cell.length_c   1.000
_cell.angle_alpha   90.00
_cell.angle_beta   90.00
_cell.angle_gamma   90.00
#
_symmetry.space_group_name_H-M   'P 1'
#
loop_
_entity.id
_entity.type
_entity.pdbx_description
1 polymer ?
#
loop_
_entity_poly.entity_id
_entity_poly.type
_entity_poly.pdbx_seq_one_letter_code
_entity_poly.pdbx_strand_id
1 'polypeptide(L)'
;GHGRAVGGNQIEGRVATRAVEPPIGRAGDAPKTSSIAARALGKARLVRRSKRGTLGVIGLGSQGPNDMKAFLGNSEIQVVAVCDVHETQRAKGKQVVDTFYSNSDCAAFKDFRELMARSDIDAVQITTPDHWHPLIALEAARRGKHMYQEKPMGWSFRAAHAVQRAVHQSGVVFQFGTQQRSDGKFRSACELVRNGKIGQLKTILVGVPGSVSSCPIQPLEPVPKELDYDFWLG
;
A
#
# COMPACT_ATOMS: atom_id res chain seq x y z
N GLY A 1 -0.05 53.36 22.50
CA GLY A 1 -0.02 51.95 22.72
C GLY A 1 0.91 51.28 21.72
N HIS A 2 2.02 50.73 22.16
CA HIS A 2 3.04 50.13 21.29
C HIS A 2 2.67 48.64 21.05
N GLY A 3 2.42 48.30 19.78
CA GLY A 3 2.31 46.89 19.33
C GLY A 3 3.69 46.33 19.06
N ARG A 4 4.09 45.27 19.80
CA ARG A 4 5.27 44.47 19.49
C ARG A 4 4.90 43.43 18.43
N ALA A 5 5.66 43.45 17.32
CA ALA A 5 5.65 42.38 16.33
C ALA A 5 6.36 41.14 16.90
N VAL A 6 5.69 39.97 16.83
CA VAL A 6 6.27 38.68 17.17
C VAL A 6 7.01 38.18 15.93
N GLY A 7 8.34 38.04 16.03
CA GLY A 7 9.18 37.52 14.98
C GLY A 7 8.93 36.04 14.74
N GLY A 8 8.65 35.69 13.47
CA GLY A 8 8.58 34.34 13.05
C GLY A 8 9.99 33.68 12.97
N ASN A 9 10.21 32.63 13.72
CA ASN A 9 11.39 31.78 13.60
C ASN A 9 11.31 31.00 12.28
N GLN A 10 12.14 31.37 11.32
CA GLN A 10 12.41 30.51 10.16
C GLN A 10 13.36 29.40 10.61
N ILE A 11 12.89 28.18 10.59
CA ILE A 11 13.74 26.99 10.77
C ILE A 11 14.29 26.63 9.39
N GLU A 12 15.52 27.03 9.10
CA GLU A 12 16.29 26.52 7.95
C GLU A 12 16.79 25.11 8.26
N GLY A 13 16.00 24.10 7.89
CA GLY A 13 16.42 22.70 7.91
C GLY A 13 17.17 22.34 6.63
N ARG A 14 18.50 22.38 6.63
CA ARG A 14 19.30 21.70 5.57
C ARG A 14 19.21 20.21 5.73
N VAL A 15 18.37 19.55 4.92
CA VAL A 15 18.41 18.09 4.76
C VAL A 15 19.36 17.76 3.61
N ALA A 16 20.60 17.40 3.90
CA ALA A 16 21.53 16.84 2.93
C ALA A 16 21.19 15.35 2.75
N THR A 17 20.39 15.00 1.76
CA THR A 17 20.21 13.61 1.33
C THR A 17 21.11 13.34 0.12
N ARG A 18 22.21 12.67 0.35
CA ARG A 18 23.06 12.11 -0.72
C ARG A 18 22.50 10.73 -1.07
N ALA A 19 21.47 10.69 -1.91
CA ALA A 19 21.01 9.45 -2.54
C ALA A 19 21.74 9.31 -3.88
N VAL A 20 22.67 8.37 -3.99
CA VAL A 20 23.22 7.91 -5.26
C VAL A 20 22.23 6.89 -5.81
N GLU A 21 21.35 7.33 -6.70
CA GLU A 21 20.51 6.41 -7.46
C GLU A 21 21.25 5.92 -8.72
N PRO A 22 21.11 4.64 -9.09
CA PRO A 22 21.70 4.10 -10.31
C PRO A 22 21.09 4.72 -11.58
N PRO A 23 21.79 4.73 -12.71
CA PRO A 23 21.31 5.35 -13.94
C PRO A 23 20.03 4.68 -14.46
N ILE A 24 19.05 5.52 -14.78
CA ILE A 24 17.75 5.09 -15.31
C ILE A 24 17.93 4.66 -16.77
N GLY A 25 17.60 3.40 -17.05
CA GLY A 25 17.58 2.86 -18.43
C GLY A 25 16.59 3.59 -19.33
N ARG A 26 16.86 3.54 -20.64
CA ARG A 26 16.11 4.23 -21.72
C ARG A 26 14.60 4.00 -21.67
N ALA A 27 13.86 5.03 -22.05
CA ALA A 27 12.40 5.06 -22.16
C ALA A 27 11.89 3.96 -23.12
N GLY A 28 11.29 2.96 -22.52
CA GLY A 28 10.43 1.98 -23.16
C GLY A 28 9.27 1.75 -22.21
N ASP A 29 8.06 1.80 -22.70
CA ASP A 29 6.75 1.59 -22.07
C ASP A 29 6.69 1.58 -20.55
N ALA A 30 6.13 2.64 -19.96
CA ALA A 30 5.90 2.72 -18.53
C ALA A 30 4.97 1.58 -18.08
N PRO A 31 5.43 0.64 -17.26
CA PRO A 31 4.57 -0.44 -16.79
C PRO A 31 3.46 0.12 -15.89
N LYS A 32 2.23 -0.36 -16.10
CA LYS A 32 1.09 -0.07 -15.23
C LYS A 32 1.45 -0.41 -13.78
N THR A 33 0.87 0.28 -12.80
CA THR A 33 1.19 0.14 -11.35
C THR A 33 1.24 -1.32 -10.88
N SER A 34 0.32 -2.15 -11.39
CA SER A 34 0.28 -3.59 -11.15
C SER A 34 1.53 -4.34 -11.62
N SER A 35 2.18 -3.87 -12.70
CA SER A 35 3.35 -4.56 -13.26
C SER A 35 4.64 -4.31 -12.45
N ILE A 36 4.75 -3.19 -11.74
CA ILE A 36 5.89 -2.91 -10.87
C ILE A 36 5.79 -3.75 -9.60
N ALA A 37 4.60 -3.78 -8.98
CA ALA A 37 4.35 -4.64 -7.83
C ALA A 37 4.56 -6.12 -8.17
N ALA A 38 4.04 -6.58 -9.30
CA ALA A 38 4.23 -7.94 -9.78
C ALA A 38 5.69 -8.26 -10.10
N ARG A 39 6.46 -7.33 -10.70
CA ARG A 39 7.91 -7.52 -10.93
C ARG A 39 8.70 -7.53 -9.64
N ALA A 40 8.35 -6.72 -8.65
CA ALA A 40 8.98 -6.75 -7.34
C ALA A 40 8.72 -8.10 -6.66
N LEU A 41 7.47 -8.57 -6.66
CA LEU A 41 7.09 -9.87 -6.12
C LEU A 41 7.64 -11.05 -6.94
N GLY A 42 7.70 -10.95 -8.27
CA GLY A 42 8.21 -12.01 -9.16
C GLY A 42 9.74 -12.19 -9.13
N LYS A 43 10.52 -11.20 -8.67
CA LYS A 43 11.97 -11.35 -8.43
C LYS A 43 12.27 -12.06 -7.12
N ALA A 44 11.34 -12.11 -6.19
CA ALA A 44 11.45 -12.98 -5.04
C ALA A 44 11.44 -14.43 -5.55
N ARG A 45 12.35 -15.25 -5.05
CA ARG A 45 12.46 -16.67 -5.40
C ARG A 45 11.25 -17.40 -4.83
N LEU A 46 10.10 -17.26 -5.52
CA LEU A 46 8.87 -17.97 -5.20
C LEU A 46 9.19 -19.48 -5.28
N VAL A 47 9.12 -20.17 -4.17
CA VAL A 47 9.25 -21.64 -4.12
C VAL A 47 8.01 -22.19 -4.81
N ARG A 48 8.19 -22.60 -6.07
CA ARG A 48 7.11 -22.92 -6.99
C ARG A 48 6.38 -24.21 -6.63
N ARG A 49 5.08 -24.11 -6.40
CA ARG A 49 4.13 -25.19 -6.72
C ARG A 49 3.30 -24.90 -7.99
N SER A 50 3.20 -23.65 -8.42
CA SER A 50 2.55 -23.24 -9.67
C SER A 50 3.39 -22.21 -10.39
N LYS A 51 3.11 -21.96 -11.67
CA LYS A 51 3.78 -20.92 -12.48
C LYS A 51 3.41 -19.49 -12.06
N ARG A 52 2.41 -19.29 -11.18
CA ARG A 52 1.93 -18.00 -10.69
C ARG A 52 2.21 -17.82 -9.21
N GLY A 53 2.53 -16.61 -8.79
CA GLY A 53 2.58 -16.24 -7.39
C GLY A 53 1.17 -16.15 -6.79
N THR A 54 0.98 -16.69 -5.59
CA THR A 54 -0.33 -16.68 -4.92
C THR A 54 -0.46 -15.47 -4.00
N LEU A 55 -1.61 -14.79 -4.08
CA LEU A 55 -1.89 -13.55 -3.36
C LEU A 55 -3.09 -13.70 -2.44
N GLY A 56 -2.93 -13.29 -1.18
CA GLY A 56 -4.02 -13.02 -0.25
C GLY A 56 -4.31 -11.53 -0.19
N VAL A 57 -5.57 -11.14 -0.17
CA VAL A 57 -6.00 -9.73 -0.11
C VAL A 57 -6.59 -9.44 1.25
N ILE A 58 -6.07 -8.43 1.96
CA ILE A 58 -6.50 -8.04 3.31
C ILE A 58 -6.96 -6.58 3.28
N GLY A 59 -8.25 -6.37 3.57
CA GLY A 59 -8.94 -5.08 3.46
C GLY A 59 -9.60 -4.90 2.11
N LEU A 60 -10.93 -4.85 2.12
CA LEU A 60 -11.80 -4.79 0.94
C LEU A 60 -12.72 -3.57 0.98
N GLY A 61 -12.30 -2.53 1.70
CA GLY A 61 -12.97 -1.24 1.75
C GLY A 61 -12.91 -0.49 0.42
N SER A 62 -12.68 0.83 0.45
CA SER A 62 -12.73 1.66 -0.75
C SER A 62 -11.60 1.38 -1.76
N GLN A 63 -10.35 1.27 -1.29
CA GLN A 63 -9.17 1.11 -2.14
C GLN A 63 -8.89 -0.37 -2.47
N GLY A 64 -9.08 -1.27 -1.50
CA GLY A 64 -8.74 -2.69 -1.63
C GLY A 64 -9.23 -3.38 -2.89
N PRO A 65 -10.51 -3.22 -3.28
CA PRO A 65 -11.04 -3.80 -4.51
C PRO A 65 -10.38 -3.28 -5.79
N ASN A 66 -9.92 -2.02 -5.81
CA ASN A 66 -9.24 -1.44 -6.98
C ASN A 66 -7.86 -2.06 -7.16
N ASP A 67 -7.10 -2.18 -6.08
CA ASP A 67 -5.78 -2.82 -6.10
C ASP A 67 -5.90 -4.32 -6.41
N MET A 68 -6.87 -5.00 -5.81
CA MET A 68 -7.16 -6.41 -6.11
C MET A 68 -7.46 -6.64 -7.59
N LYS A 69 -8.28 -5.79 -8.22
CA LYS A 69 -8.56 -5.88 -9.67
C LYS A 69 -7.30 -5.70 -10.52
N ALA A 70 -6.38 -4.83 -10.09
CA ALA A 70 -5.11 -4.66 -10.79
C ALA A 70 -4.25 -5.94 -10.72
N PHE A 71 -4.24 -6.64 -9.59
CA PHE A 71 -3.57 -7.93 -9.45
C PHE A 71 -4.26 -9.05 -10.22
N LEU A 72 -5.60 -9.12 -10.22
CA LEU A 72 -6.36 -10.09 -11.01
C LEU A 72 -6.03 -10.00 -12.50
N GLY A 73 -5.82 -8.78 -13.02
CA GLY A 73 -5.43 -8.57 -14.41
C GLY A 73 -3.99 -9.00 -14.76
N ASN A 74 -3.20 -9.48 -13.80
CA ASN A 74 -1.82 -9.91 -14.01
C ASN A 74 -1.72 -11.43 -14.11
N SER A 75 -1.26 -11.94 -15.25
CA SER A 75 -1.15 -13.38 -15.51
C SER A 75 -0.13 -14.12 -14.63
N GLU A 76 0.79 -13.40 -13.99
CA GLU A 76 1.81 -13.97 -13.09
C GLU A 76 1.30 -14.15 -11.65
N ILE A 77 0.09 -13.62 -11.34
CA ILE A 77 -0.49 -13.62 -9.98
C ILE A 77 -1.83 -14.35 -10.00
N GLN A 78 -2.10 -15.08 -8.93
CA GLN A 78 -3.39 -15.69 -8.65
C GLN A 78 -3.87 -15.24 -7.27
N VAL A 79 -4.98 -14.54 -7.21
CA VAL A 79 -5.66 -14.23 -5.93
C VAL A 79 -6.36 -15.50 -5.46
N VAL A 80 -6.00 -15.98 -4.27
CA VAL A 80 -6.50 -17.27 -3.72
C VAL A 80 -7.28 -17.10 -2.42
N ALA A 81 -7.20 -15.92 -1.81
CA ALA A 81 -7.90 -15.64 -0.56
C ALA A 81 -8.19 -14.15 -0.39
N VAL A 82 -9.28 -13.85 0.30
CA VAL A 82 -9.67 -12.49 0.71
C VAL A 82 -9.94 -12.45 2.20
N CYS A 83 -9.71 -11.30 2.83
CA CYS A 83 -9.93 -11.07 4.24
C CYS A 83 -10.50 -9.68 4.49
N ASP A 84 -11.59 -9.62 5.24
CA ASP A 84 -12.15 -8.37 5.76
C ASP A 84 -13.00 -8.66 7.00
N VAL A 85 -12.99 -7.76 7.97
CA VAL A 85 -13.82 -7.85 9.18
C VAL A 85 -15.29 -7.54 8.91
N HIS A 86 -15.58 -6.87 7.79
CA HIS A 86 -16.93 -6.60 7.33
C HIS A 86 -17.42 -7.72 6.40
N GLU A 87 -18.44 -8.46 6.83
CA GLU A 87 -18.94 -9.64 6.14
C GLU A 87 -19.35 -9.36 4.67
N THR A 88 -20.09 -8.27 4.46
CA THR A 88 -20.55 -7.91 3.10
C THR A 88 -19.37 -7.58 2.17
N GLN A 89 -18.34 -6.88 2.66
CA GLN A 89 -17.17 -6.58 1.85
C GLN A 89 -16.36 -7.85 1.53
N ARG A 90 -16.23 -8.72 2.52
CA ARG A 90 -15.57 -10.03 2.36
C ARG A 90 -16.30 -10.90 1.33
N ALA A 91 -17.64 -10.98 1.41
CA ALA A 91 -18.43 -11.74 0.46
C ALA A 91 -18.33 -11.18 -0.98
N LYS A 92 -18.42 -9.85 -1.14
CA LYS A 92 -18.22 -9.18 -2.44
C LYS A 92 -16.83 -9.43 -3.01
N GLY A 93 -15.78 -9.33 -2.18
CA GLY A 93 -14.42 -9.59 -2.62
C GLY A 93 -14.22 -11.02 -3.12
N LYS A 94 -14.72 -12.01 -2.38
CA LYS A 94 -14.73 -13.41 -2.81
C LYS A 94 -15.47 -13.58 -4.14
N GLN A 95 -16.66 -13.01 -4.26
CA GLN A 95 -17.46 -13.11 -5.49
C GLN A 95 -16.73 -12.54 -6.71
N VAL A 96 -16.02 -11.41 -6.56
CA VAL A 96 -15.23 -10.81 -7.65
C VAL A 96 -14.14 -11.76 -8.12
N VAL A 97 -13.42 -12.40 -7.19
CA VAL A 97 -12.33 -13.34 -7.50
C VAL A 97 -12.89 -14.60 -8.16
N ASP A 98 -13.93 -15.20 -7.58
CA ASP A 98 -14.56 -16.41 -8.09
C ASP A 98 -15.14 -16.20 -9.51
N THR A 99 -15.81 -15.05 -9.73
CA THR A 99 -16.31 -14.68 -11.05
C THR A 99 -15.19 -14.53 -12.06
N PHE A 100 -14.09 -13.88 -11.67
CA PHE A 100 -12.94 -13.67 -12.55
C PHE A 100 -12.31 -14.99 -13.03
N TYR A 101 -12.18 -15.96 -12.12
CA TYR A 101 -11.61 -17.27 -12.44
C TYR A 101 -12.66 -18.31 -12.88
N SER A 102 -13.94 -17.98 -12.88
CA SER A 102 -15.05 -18.87 -13.21
C SER A 102 -15.06 -20.14 -12.34
N ASN A 103 -14.79 -19.99 -11.05
CA ASN A 103 -14.80 -21.06 -10.04
C ASN A 103 -15.32 -20.54 -8.68
N SER A 104 -15.14 -21.31 -7.60
CA SER A 104 -15.54 -20.95 -6.23
C SER A 104 -14.41 -21.13 -5.22
N ASP A 105 -13.16 -21.17 -5.70
CA ASP A 105 -11.98 -21.63 -4.93
C ASP A 105 -11.40 -20.55 -4.02
N CYS A 106 -11.81 -19.27 -4.17
CA CYS A 106 -11.31 -18.21 -3.33
C CYS A 106 -11.75 -18.41 -1.88
N ALA A 107 -10.78 -18.56 -0.98
CA ALA A 107 -11.08 -18.63 0.45
C ALA A 107 -11.40 -17.25 1.03
N ALA A 108 -12.28 -17.19 2.04
CA ALA A 108 -12.68 -15.93 2.68
C ALA A 108 -12.47 -16.02 4.19
N PHE A 109 -11.75 -15.05 4.75
CA PHE A 109 -11.39 -15.00 6.17
C PHE A 109 -11.88 -13.71 6.81
N LYS A 110 -12.28 -13.78 8.06
CA LYS A 110 -12.56 -12.61 8.89
C LYS A 110 -11.27 -12.07 9.52
N ASP A 111 -10.43 -12.99 10.01
CA ASP A 111 -9.18 -12.70 10.69
C ASP A 111 -7.99 -12.87 9.72
N PHE A 112 -7.21 -11.81 9.56
CA PHE A 112 -6.03 -11.83 8.69
C PHE A 112 -4.97 -12.85 9.15
N ARG A 113 -4.94 -13.21 10.43
CA ARG A 113 -4.01 -14.19 10.98
C ARG A 113 -4.26 -15.59 10.43
N GLU A 114 -5.53 -15.93 10.17
CA GLU A 114 -5.93 -17.19 9.53
C GLU A 114 -5.47 -17.22 8.06
N LEU A 115 -5.67 -16.13 7.32
CA LEU A 115 -5.15 -16.00 5.96
C LEU A 115 -3.62 -16.12 5.94
N MET A 116 -2.93 -15.43 6.86
CA MET A 116 -1.48 -15.47 6.96
C MET A 116 -0.92 -16.85 7.33
N ALA A 117 -1.70 -17.69 8.03
CA ALA A 117 -1.30 -19.05 8.40
C ALA A 117 -1.23 -20.01 7.21
N ARG A 118 -1.84 -19.68 6.08
CA ARG A 118 -1.80 -20.53 4.87
C ARG A 118 -0.39 -20.57 4.27
N SER A 119 0.11 -21.77 4.08
CA SER A 119 1.44 -22.00 3.49
C SER A 119 1.47 -21.82 1.97
N ASP A 120 0.31 -21.85 1.32
CA ASP A 120 0.17 -21.71 -0.12
C ASP A 120 0.04 -20.23 -0.58
N ILE A 121 0.05 -19.27 0.32
CA ILE A 121 0.08 -17.84 0.00
C ILE A 121 1.52 -17.34 0.01
N ASP A 122 1.98 -16.81 -1.10
CA ASP A 122 3.32 -16.22 -1.27
C ASP A 122 3.38 -14.76 -0.85
N ALA A 123 2.33 -14.01 -1.16
CA ALA A 123 2.28 -12.57 -0.95
C ALA A 123 0.93 -12.11 -0.44
N VAL A 124 0.91 -10.92 0.16
CA VAL A 124 -0.32 -10.29 0.63
C VAL A 124 -0.43 -8.85 0.14
N GLN A 125 -1.65 -8.44 -0.20
CA GLN A 125 -2.06 -7.06 -0.37
C GLN A 125 -2.65 -6.58 0.97
N ILE A 126 -2.19 -5.43 1.48
CA ILE A 126 -2.64 -4.83 2.74
C ILE A 126 -3.25 -3.47 2.42
N THR A 127 -4.58 -3.36 2.56
CA THR A 127 -5.39 -2.18 2.25
C THR A 127 -6.44 -1.93 3.34
N THR A 128 -6.09 -2.23 4.56
CA THR A 128 -6.86 -2.00 5.78
C THR A 128 -6.82 -0.51 6.20
N PRO A 129 -7.52 -0.08 7.25
CA PRO A 129 -7.29 1.22 7.86
C PRO A 129 -5.85 1.40 8.36
N ASP A 130 -5.40 2.64 8.40
CA ASP A 130 -4.00 3.03 8.64
C ASP A 130 -3.38 2.43 9.90
N HIS A 131 -4.17 2.31 10.97
CA HIS A 131 -3.71 1.78 12.25
C HIS A 131 -3.40 0.27 12.22
N TRP A 132 -4.01 -0.47 11.29
CA TRP A 132 -3.74 -1.89 11.09
C TRP A 132 -2.54 -2.17 10.19
N HIS A 133 -2.12 -1.23 9.35
CA HIS A 133 -1.01 -1.42 8.41
C HIS A 133 0.25 -2.00 9.06
N PRO A 134 0.80 -1.40 10.15
CA PRO A 134 2.04 -1.90 10.73
C PRO A 134 1.90 -3.29 11.33
N LEU A 135 0.78 -3.57 11.99
CA LEU A 135 0.57 -4.86 12.66
C LEU A 135 0.49 -6.01 11.65
N ILE A 136 -0.26 -5.79 10.56
CA ILE A 136 -0.40 -6.78 9.48
C ILE A 136 0.93 -6.96 8.74
N ALA A 137 1.65 -5.87 8.44
CA ALA A 137 2.95 -5.93 7.78
C ALA A 137 4.01 -6.66 8.62
N LEU A 138 4.03 -6.43 9.95
CA LEU A 138 4.92 -7.13 10.86
C LEU A 138 4.63 -8.65 10.88
N GLU A 139 3.35 -9.03 10.90
CA GLU A 139 2.97 -10.44 10.84
C GLU A 139 3.31 -11.06 9.48
N ALA A 140 3.10 -10.34 8.37
CA ALA A 140 3.51 -10.80 7.04
C ALA A 140 5.02 -11.04 6.97
N ALA A 141 5.83 -10.10 7.47
CA ALA A 141 7.28 -10.23 7.50
C ALA A 141 7.73 -11.43 8.35
N ARG A 142 7.12 -11.63 9.53
CA ARG A 142 7.42 -12.78 10.41
C ARG A 142 7.13 -14.13 9.75
N ARG A 143 6.10 -14.18 8.91
CA ARG A 143 5.69 -15.39 8.17
C ARG A 143 6.37 -15.53 6.82
N GLY A 144 7.30 -14.65 6.49
CA GLY A 144 8.02 -14.69 5.22
C GLY A 144 7.14 -14.37 4.01
N LYS A 145 6.00 -13.68 4.19
CA LYS A 145 5.12 -13.28 3.10
C LYS A 145 5.63 -12.00 2.46
N HIS A 146 5.73 -11.99 1.14
CA HIS A 146 5.93 -10.75 0.39
C HIS A 146 4.71 -9.86 0.52
N MET A 147 4.86 -8.54 0.36
CA MET A 147 3.72 -7.66 0.57
C MET A 147 3.69 -6.44 -0.35
N TYR A 148 2.49 -6.09 -0.77
CA TYR A 148 2.11 -4.78 -1.23
C TYR A 148 1.27 -4.14 -0.13
N GLN A 149 1.67 -2.98 0.37
CA GLN A 149 0.95 -2.26 1.41
C GLN A 149 0.58 -0.86 0.94
N GLU A 150 -0.69 -0.49 1.08
CA GLU A 150 -1.16 0.87 0.82
C GLU A 150 -0.56 1.87 1.80
N LYS A 151 -0.56 3.11 1.37
CA LYS A 151 -0.13 4.25 2.19
C LYS A 151 -1.19 4.53 3.30
N PRO A 152 -0.78 5.05 4.48
CA PRO A 152 0.60 5.25 4.94
C PRO A 152 1.23 3.95 5.44
N MET A 153 2.56 3.93 5.55
CA MET A 153 3.28 2.77 6.08
C MET A 153 2.92 2.46 7.54
N GLY A 154 2.51 3.48 8.26
CA GLY A 154 2.05 3.38 9.63
C GLY A 154 1.60 4.74 10.16
N TRP A 155 0.83 4.72 11.22
CA TRP A 155 0.28 5.92 11.90
C TRP A 155 1.30 6.67 12.77
N SER A 156 2.51 6.14 12.94
CA SER A 156 3.61 6.81 13.63
C SER A 156 4.96 6.46 13.01
N PHE A 157 5.95 7.33 13.20
CA PHE A 157 7.31 7.08 12.75
C PHE A 157 7.90 5.80 13.34
N ARG A 158 7.63 5.54 14.64
CA ARG A 158 8.09 4.32 15.32
C ARG A 158 7.51 3.06 14.68
N ALA A 159 6.22 3.07 14.35
CA ALA A 159 5.54 1.94 13.71
C ALA A 159 6.10 1.69 12.30
N ALA A 160 6.25 2.74 11.49
CA ALA A 160 6.83 2.64 10.16
C ALA A 160 8.28 2.11 10.19
N HIS A 161 9.08 2.58 11.14
CA HIS A 161 10.47 2.11 11.31
C HIS A 161 10.53 0.64 11.79
N ALA A 162 9.57 0.19 12.60
CA ALA A 162 9.47 -1.23 12.98
C ALA A 162 9.19 -2.12 11.76
N VAL A 163 8.27 -1.71 10.88
CA VAL A 163 8.00 -2.41 9.61
C VAL A 163 9.24 -2.48 8.74
N GLN A 164 9.92 -1.34 8.55
CA GLN A 164 11.16 -1.30 7.78
C GLN A 164 12.19 -2.31 8.29
N ARG A 165 12.44 -2.33 9.60
CA ARG A 165 13.39 -3.29 10.20
C ARG A 165 12.97 -4.74 10.00
N ALA A 166 11.69 -5.05 10.21
CA ALA A 166 11.17 -6.41 10.04
C ALA A 166 11.32 -6.90 8.60
N VAL A 167 11.01 -6.05 7.61
CA VAL A 167 11.21 -6.33 6.19
C VAL A 167 12.67 -6.60 5.87
N HIS A 168 13.59 -5.76 6.35
CA HIS A 168 15.03 -5.97 6.14
C HIS A 168 15.53 -7.28 6.78
N GLN A 169 15.08 -7.59 7.99
CA GLN A 169 15.49 -8.80 8.72
C GLN A 169 14.96 -10.09 8.08
N SER A 170 13.72 -10.06 7.60
CA SER A 170 13.09 -11.24 6.98
C SER A 170 13.48 -11.45 5.52
N GLY A 171 14.01 -10.43 4.85
CA GLY A 171 14.37 -10.49 3.43
C GLY A 171 13.18 -10.59 2.48
N VAL A 172 11.95 -10.33 2.96
CA VAL A 172 10.75 -10.32 2.12
C VAL A 172 10.74 -9.10 1.20
N VAL A 173 10.08 -9.22 0.06
CA VAL A 173 9.83 -8.09 -0.83
C VAL A 173 8.69 -7.26 -0.27
N PHE A 174 8.93 -5.97 -0.13
CA PHE A 174 7.96 -4.98 0.30
C PHE A 174 7.78 -3.92 -0.78
N GLN A 175 6.56 -3.78 -1.29
CA GLN A 175 6.19 -2.71 -2.21
C GLN A 175 5.22 -1.75 -1.51
N PHE A 176 5.63 -0.50 -1.41
CA PHE A 176 4.79 0.56 -0.82
C PHE A 176 3.85 1.16 -1.86
N GLY A 177 2.57 1.33 -1.52
CA GLY A 177 1.49 1.76 -2.40
C GLY A 177 1.49 3.26 -2.71
N THR A 178 2.59 3.80 -3.20
CA THR A 178 2.73 5.18 -3.67
C THR A 178 2.52 5.24 -5.19
N GLN A 179 1.28 5.09 -5.64
CA GLN A 179 0.92 4.88 -7.06
C GLN A 179 1.43 5.99 -7.98
N GLN A 180 1.43 7.24 -7.53
CA GLN A 180 1.89 8.39 -8.34
C GLN A 180 3.35 8.25 -8.78
N ARG A 181 4.19 7.56 -8.03
CA ARG A 181 5.58 7.29 -8.43
C ARG A 181 5.67 6.42 -9.70
N SER A 182 4.60 5.71 -10.03
CA SER A 182 4.50 4.84 -11.21
C SER A 182 3.65 5.45 -12.32
N ASP A 183 3.02 6.60 -12.08
CA ASP A 183 2.25 7.33 -13.08
C ASP A 183 3.18 7.99 -14.11
N GLY A 184 2.85 7.84 -15.38
CA GLY A 184 3.68 8.33 -16.49
C GLY A 184 3.86 9.85 -16.50
N LYS A 185 2.84 10.62 -16.08
CA LYS A 185 2.90 12.10 -16.05
C LYS A 185 3.86 12.57 -14.95
N PHE A 186 3.77 12.00 -13.75
CA PHE A 186 4.70 12.31 -12.67
C PHE A 186 6.13 11.90 -13.02
N ARG A 187 6.30 10.74 -13.62
CA ARG A 187 7.60 10.28 -14.08
C ARG A 187 8.21 11.24 -15.10
N SER A 188 7.45 11.61 -16.14
CA SER A 188 7.91 12.55 -17.17
C SER A 188 8.28 13.90 -16.57
N ALA A 189 7.47 14.43 -15.64
CA ALA A 189 7.78 15.68 -14.94
C ALA A 189 9.11 15.58 -14.17
N CYS A 190 9.31 14.50 -13.41
CA CYS A 190 10.57 14.26 -12.70
C CYS A 190 11.77 14.13 -13.65
N GLU A 191 11.61 13.47 -14.79
CA GLU A 191 12.66 13.33 -15.80
C GLU A 191 13.02 14.68 -16.43
N LEU A 192 12.04 15.54 -16.73
CA LEU A 192 12.31 16.89 -17.22
C LEU A 192 13.14 17.71 -16.24
N VAL A 193 12.80 17.66 -14.94
CA VAL A 193 13.55 18.38 -13.90
C VAL A 193 14.95 17.81 -13.75
N ARG A 194 15.11 16.50 -13.63
CA ARG A 194 16.39 15.82 -13.43
C ARG A 194 17.35 15.99 -14.62
N ASN A 195 16.82 16.08 -15.83
CA ASN A 195 17.59 16.29 -17.05
C ASN A 195 17.86 17.78 -17.35
N GLY A 196 17.58 18.67 -16.40
CA GLY A 196 17.83 20.10 -16.55
C GLY A 196 16.97 20.83 -17.58
N LYS A 197 15.87 20.23 -18.04
CA LYS A 197 15.00 20.82 -19.08
C LYS A 197 14.29 22.09 -18.64
N ILE A 198 14.17 22.31 -17.33
CA ILE A 198 13.64 23.54 -16.73
C ILE A 198 14.75 24.46 -16.20
N GLY A 199 16.02 24.17 -16.53
CA GLY A 199 17.18 24.88 -16.00
C GLY A 199 17.50 24.50 -14.54
N GLN A 200 18.21 25.37 -13.84
CA GLN A 200 18.57 25.13 -12.45
C GLN A 200 17.34 25.20 -11.53
N LEU A 201 17.07 24.15 -10.79
CA LEU A 201 16.01 24.14 -9.78
C LEU A 201 16.36 25.10 -8.63
N LYS A 202 15.55 26.15 -8.46
CA LYS A 202 15.73 27.16 -7.40
C LYS A 202 14.70 27.08 -6.31
N THR A 203 13.46 26.76 -6.68
CA THR A 203 12.32 26.77 -5.75
C THR A 203 11.41 25.61 -6.05
N ILE A 204 10.91 24.97 -5.01
CA ILE A 204 9.84 23.96 -5.07
C ILE A 204 8.67 24.50 -4.25
N LEU A 205 7.53 24.69 -4.90
CA LEU A 205 6.27 25.05 -4.22
C LEU A 205 5.44 23.78 -4.04
N VAL A 206 5.06 23.51 -2.80
CA VAL A 206 4.24 22.34 -2.45
C VAL A 206 2.91 22.84 -1.93
N GLY A 207 1.83 22.52 -2.65
CA GLY A 207 0.46 22.73 -2.20
C GLY A 207 -0.14 21.42 -1.69
N VAL A 208 -0.71 21.46 -0.50
CA VAL A 208 -1.54 20.37 0.03
C VAL A 208 -2.95 20.89 0.24
N PRO A 209 -3.99 20.10 -0.07
CA PRO A 209 -5.35 20.49 0.24
C PRO A 209 -5.48 20.78 1.74
N GLY A 210 -6.21 21.85 2.08
CA GLY A 210 -6.57 22.11 3.46
C GLY A 210 -7.38 20.95 4.04
N SER A 211 -7.20 20.67 5.33
CA SER A 211 -8.10 19.76 6.03
C SER A 211 -9.50 20.40 6.11
N VAL A 212 -10.52 19.56 6.19
CA VAL A 212 -11.90 20.02 6.45
C VAL A 212 -11.87 20.80 7.77
N SER A 213 -12.20 22.10 7.71
CA SER A 213 -12.11 23.00 8.87
C SER A 213 -13.14 22.69 9.96
N SER A 214 -14.20 21.97 9.61
CA SER A 214 -15.20 21.49 10.57
C SER A 214 -15.78 20.16 10.09
N CYS A 215 -15.76 19.17 10.96
CA CYS A 215 -16.58 17.98 10.81
C CYS A 215 -17.78 18.16 11.74
N PRO A 216 -19.02 18.28 11.24
CA PRO A 216 -20.18 18.37 12.11
C PRO A 216 -20.24 17.11 12.99
N ILE A 217 -20.64 17.29 14.25
CA ILE A 217 -20.86 16.16 15.16
C ILE A 217 -21.96 15.29 14.53
N GLN A 218 -21.60 14.07 14.21
CA GLN A 218 -22.57 13.09 13.68
C GLN A 218 -23.34 12.47 14.85
N PRO A 219 -24.64 12.17 14.67
CA PRO A 219 -25.38 11.39 15.65
C PRO A 219 -24.72 10.00 15.80
N LEU A 220 -24.81 9.47 17.03
CA LEU A 220 -24.40 8.09 17.26
C LEU A 220 -25.31 7.14 16.50
N GLU A 221 -24.73 6.29 15.68
CA GLU A 221 -25.45 5.25 14.96
C GLU A 221 -25.08 3.87 15.52
N PRO A 222 -26.00 2.90 15.47
CA PRO A 222 -25.68 1.54 15.89
C PRO A 222 -24.64 0.94 14.95
N VAL A 223 -23.74 0.14 15.52
CA VAL A 223 -22.76 -0.61 14.73
C VAL A 223 -23.49 -1.54 13.76
N PRO A 224 -23.15 -1.54 12.45
CA PRO A 224 -23.71 -2.48 11.49
C PRO A 224 -23.47 -3.93 11.94
N LYS A 225 -24.48 -4.79 11.82
CA LYS A 225 -24.39 -6.20 12.26
C LYS A 225 -23.32 -6.99 11.51
N GLU A 226 -23.03 -6.57 10.27
CA GLU A 226 -22.04 -7.19 9.38
C GLU A 226 -20.61 -6.80 9.72
N LEU A 227 -20.38 -5.80 10.58
CA LEU A 227 -19.07 -5.30 10.96
C LEU A 227 -18.67 -5.81 12.34
N ASP A 228 -17.56 -6.51 12.43
CA ASP A 228 -16.86 -6.70 13.69
C ASP A 228 -16.13 -5.41 14.07
N TYR A 229 -16.86 -4.56 14.79
CA TYR A 229 -16.38 -3.21 15.11
C TYR A 229 -15.17 -3.22 16.03
N ASP A 230 -15.16 -4.10 17.02
CA ASP A 230 -14.05 -4.20 17.98
C ASP A 230 -12.76 -4.62 17.26
N PHE A 231 -12.87 -5.58 16.36
CA PHE A 231 -11.72 -5.99 15.55
C PHE A 231 -11.35 -4.95 14.49
N TRP A 232 -12.32 -4.17 13.98
CA TRP A 232 -12.03 -3.06 13.06
C TRP A 232 -11.29 -1.94 13.78
N LEU A 233 -11.67 -1.63 15.01
CA LEU A 233 -11.10 -0.56 15.82
C LEU A 233 -9.66 -0.90 16.27
N GLY A 234 -9.39 -2.12 16.69
CA GLY A 234 -8.08 -2.60 17.12
C GLY A 234 -7.80 -2.50 18.61
#